data_e472839f11b6ecd071c7cac97b7c8bd9
#
_entry.id   e472839f11b6ecd071c7cac97b7c8bd9
#
_cell.length_a   1.000
_cell.length_b   1.000
_cell.length_c   1.000
_cell.angle_alpha   90.00
_cell.angle_beta   90.00
_cell.angle_gamma   90.00
#
_symmetry.space_group_name_H-M   'P 1'
#
loop_
_entity.id
_entity.type
_entity.pdbx_description
1 polymer ?
#
loop_
_entity_poly.entity_id
_entity_poly.type
_entity_poly.pdbx_seq_one_letter_code
_entity_poly.pdbx_strand_id
1 'polypeptide(L)'
;MNSSMIGKIEKAQRYEHEPERVKISNLEADFHGEHSDYHLSLTNNHWSCTCSFYAGYGTCSHVMAAQRILAPMLSLESRSESPIVQPAG
;
A
#
# COMPACT_ATOMS: atom_id res chain seq x y z
N MET A 1 -2.99 -27.81 -21.40
CA MET A 1 -3.57 -27.29 -20.19
C MET A 1 -4.89 -27.95 -19.95
N ASN A 2 -5.18 -28.36 -18.77
CA ASN A 2 -6.41 -29.04 -18.50
C ASN A 2 -7.54 -28.05 -18.15
N SER A 3 -8.75 -28.53 -18.16
CA SER A 3 -9.91 -27.64 -17.98
C SER A 3 -9.97 -27.03 -16.60
N SER A 4 -9.43 -27.67 -15.57
CA SER A 4 -9.48 -27.07 -14.25
C SER A 4 -8.51 -25.87 -14.19
N MET A 5 -7.41 -25.88 -14.92
CA MET A 5 -6.54 -24.74 -14.97
C MET A 5 -7.20 -23.59 -15.74
N ILE A 6 -7.90 -23.89 -16.82
CA ILE A 6 -8.61 -22.88 -17.58
C ILE A 6 -9.64 -22.19 -16.70
N GLY A 7 -10.38 -22.94 -15.90
CA GLY A 7 -11.36 -22.35 -15.00
C GLY A 7 -10.74 -21.45 -13.96
N LYS A 8 -9.55 -21.81 -13.46
CA LYS A 8 -8.86 -20.98 -12.48
C LYS A 8 -8.36 -19.68 -13.11
N ILE A 9 -7.91 -19.74 -14.36
CA ILE A 9 -7.46 -18.53 -15.06
C ILE A 9 -8.65 -17.58 -15.26
N GLU A 10 -9.79 -18.11 -15.65
CA GLU A 10 -10.97 -17.28 -15.86
C GLU A 10 -11.43 -16.65 -14.54
N LYS A 11 -11.37 -17.38 -13.45
CA LYS A 11 -11.75 -16.86 -12.16
C LYS A 11 -10.78 -15.75 -11.73
N ALA A 12 -9.48 -15.95 -11.97
CA ALA A 12 -8.49 -14.94 -11.64
C ALA A 12 -8.73 -13.65 -12.42
N GLN A 13 -9.14 -13.78 -13.68
CA GLN A 13 -9.43 -12.61 -14.50
C GLN A 13 -10.62 -11.83 -13.95
N ARG A 14 -11.60 -12.51 -13.38
CA ARG A 14 -12.70 -11.81 -12.76
C ARG A 14 -12.26 -11.14 -11.46
N TYR A 15 -11.44 -11.82 -10.68
CA TYR A 15 -10.99 -11.26 -9.41
C TYR A 15 -10.09 -10.05 -9.59
N GLU A 16 -9.37 -9.94 -10.72
CA GLU A 16 -8.46 -8.83 -10.89
C GLU A 16 -9.15 -7.47 -10.88
N HIS A 17 -10.46 -7.45 -11.11
CA HIS A 17 -11.22 -6.22 -11.09
C HIS A 17 -11.77 -5.93 -9.69
N GLU A 18 -11.40 -6.73 -8.70
CA GLU A 18 -11.94 -6.61 -7.36
C GLU A 18 -10.76 -6.59 -6.36
N PRO A 19 -9.93 -5.57 -6.40
CA PRO A 19 -8.74 -5.53 -5.55
C PRO A 19 -9.06 -5.57 -4.06
N GLU A 20 -10.26 -5.19 -3.67
CA GLU A 20 -10.64 -5.26 -2.26
C GLU A 20 -10.74 -6.68 -1.73
N ARG A 21 -10.66 -7.68 -2.59
CA ARG A 21 -10.66 -9.06 -2.12
C ARG A 21 -9.32 -9.40 -1.47
N VAL A 22 -8.27 -8.65 -1.78
CA VAL A 22 -6.96 -8.90 -1.21
C VAL A 22 -6.78 -7.89 -0.09
N LYS A 23 -6.46 -8.34 1.11
CA LYS A 23 -6.20 -7.44 2.23
C LYS A 23 -4.75 -7.57 2.63
N ILE A 24 -4.04 -6.46 2.62
CA ILE A 24 -2.65 -6.45 2.97
C ILE A 24 -2.54 -6.23 4.46
N SER A 25 -1.92 -7.14 5.18
CA SER A 25 -1.72 -6.97 6.60
C SER A 25 -0.33 -6.42 6.89
N ASN A 26 0.67 -6.87 6.15
CA ASN A 26 2.03 -6.36 6.29
C ASN A 26 2.63 -6.33 4.90
N LEU A 27 3.52 -5.39 4.65
CA LEU A 27 4.21 -5.37 3.38
C LEU A 27 5.55 -4.67 3.50
N GLU A 28 6.43 -4.96 2.56
CA GLU A 28 7.65 -4.21 2.37
C GLU A 28 7.74 -3.93 0.88
N ALA A 29 8.13 -2.76 0.52
CA ALA A 29 8.18 -2.38 -0.89
C ALA A 29 9.24 -1.32 -1.14
N ASP A 30 9.73 -1.25 -2.35
CA ASP A 30 10.63 -0.20 -2.75
C ASP A 30 9.83 0.82 -3.54
N PHE A 31 10.02 2.07 -3.24
CA PHE A 31 9.33 3.14 -3.92
C PHE A 31 10.36 3.90 -4.75
N HIS A 32 10.16 3.96 -6.05
CA HIS A 32 11.07 4.63 -6.94
C HIS A 32 10.64 6.09 -7.03
N GLY A 33 11.32 6.94 -6.25
CA GLY A 33 10.99 8.36 -6.24
C GLY A 33 11.64 9.10 -7.40
N GLU A 34 11.46 10.39 -7.44
CA GLU A 34 11.99 11.17 -8.55
C GLU A 34 13.50 11.26 -8.52
N HIS A 35 14.10 11.24 -7.36
CA HIS A 35 15.54 11.39 -7.25
C HIS A 35 16.25 10.22 -6.62
N SER A 36 15.55 9.39 -5.90
CA SER A 36 16.14 8.27 -5.18
C SER A 36 15.10 7.19 -4.97
N ASP A 37 15.56 6.03 -4.55
CA ASP A 37 14.67 4.94 -4.20
C ASP A 37 14.57 4.89 -2.70
N TYR A 38 13.40 4.56 -2.20
CA TYR A 38 13.15 4.49 -0.78
C TYR A 38 12.47 3.17 -0.43
N HIS A 39 12.59 2.74 0.80
CA HIS A 39 11.97 1.51 1.25
C HIS A 39 10.78 1.84 2.14
N LEU A 40 9.63 1.26 1.81
CA LEU A 40 8.43 1.42 2.59
C LEU A 40 8.13 0.14 3.31
N SER A 41 7.58 0.23 4.49
CA SER A 41 7.06 -0.94 5.16
C SER A 41 5.74 -0.62 5.84
N LEU A 42 4.89 -1.62 5.99
CA LEU A 42 3.62 -1.49 6.70
C LEU A 42 3.55 -2.67 7.65
N THR A 43 3.45 -2.40 8.94
CA THR A 43 3.38 -3.43 9.97
C THR A 43 2.37 -2.98 11.02
N ASN A 44 1.40 -3.83 11.32
CA ASN A 44 0.38 -3.53 12.31
C ASN A 44 -0.31 -2.19 12.04
N ASN A 45 -0.63 -1.94 10.78
CA ASN A 45 -1.31 -0.72 10.34
C ASN A 45 -0.44 0.53 10.46
N HIS A 46 0.88 0.36 10.68
CA HIS A 46 1.77 1.49 10.83
C HIS A 46 2.76 1.53 9.68
N TRP A 47 2.83 2.64 8.99
CA TRP A 47 3.72 2.81 7.85
C TRP A 47 5.09 3.33 8.28
N SER A 48 6.08 3.06 7.47
CA SER A 48 7.43 3.56 7.69
C SER A 48 8.09 3.79 6.33
N CYS A 49 8.94 4.78 6.23
CA CYS A 49 9.67 5.09 5.01
C CYS A 49 11.07 5.53 5.39
N THR A 50 12.03 5.27 4.51
CA THR A 50 13.43 5.59 4.80
C THR A 50 13.83 7.02 4.41
N CYS A 51 12.92 7.82 3.89
CA CYS A 51 13.30 9.17 3.49
C CYS A 51 13.44 10.10 4.69
N SER A 52 14.19 11.18 4.50
CA SER A 52 14.45 12.10 5.60
C SER A 52 13.21 12.87 6.03
N PHE A 53 12.30 13.14 5.12
CA PHE A 53 11.07 13.84 5.47
C PHE A 53 10.25 13.00 6.45
N TYR A 54 10.15 11.69 6.19
CA TYR A 54 9.43 10.80 7.09
C TYR A 54 10.08 10.80 8.48
N ALA A 55 11.41 10.80 8.52
CA ALA A 55 12.11 10.80 9.80
C ALA A 55 11.76 12.02 10.64
N GLY A 56 11.51 13.15 10.00
CA GLY A 56 11.17 14.35 10.75
C GLY A 56 9.71 14.54 11.05
N TYR A 57 8.84 14.06 10.18
CA TYR A 57 7.41 14.35 10.30
C TYR A 57 6.50 13.15 10.52
N GLY A 58 7.00 11.94 10.39
CA GLY A 58 6.17 10.75 10.58
C GLY A 58 5.26 10.44 9.41
N THR A 59 5.40 11.16 8.30
CA THR A 59 4.68 10.86 7.07
C THR A 59 5.47 11.48 5.93
N CYS A 60 5.18 11.13 4.70
CA CYS A 60 5.85 11.70 3.55
C CYS A 60 5.02 11.42 2.29
N SER A 61 5.44 12.00 1.19
CA SER A 61 4.71 11.81 -0.07
C SER A 61 4.74 10.35 -0.52
N HIS A 62 5.79 9.61 -0.18
CA HIS A 62 5.90 8.21 -0.59
C HIS A 62 4.85 7.35 0.15
N VAL A 63 4.69 7.56 1.45
CA VAL A 63 3.69 6.84 2.23
C VAL A 63 2.30 7.25 1.76
N MET A 64 2.05 8.55 1.57
CA MET A 64 0.74 9.00 1.13
C MET A 64 0.39 8.45 -0.25
N ALA A 65 1.37 8.38 -1.16
CA ALA A 65 1.13 7.82 -2.48
C ALA A 65 0.81 6.33 -2.38
N ALA A 66 1.56 5.60 -1.58
CA ALA A 66 1.32 4.16 -1.40
C ALA A 66 -0.07 3.91 -0.81
N GLN A 67 -0.49 4.74 0.15
CA GLN A 67 -1.83 4.62 0.72
C GLN A 67 -2.90 4.82 -0.34
N ARG A 68 -2.71 5.76 -1.24
CA ARG A 68 -3.68 6.01 -2.30
C ARG A 68 -3.68 4.91 -3.35
N ILE A 69 -2.50 4.44 -3.73
CA ILE A 69 -2.40 3.41 -4.75
C ILE A 69 -2.98 2.09 -4.26
N LEU A 70 -2.73 1.75 -3.01
CA LEU A 70 -3.11 0.45 -2.48
C LEU A 70 -4.40 0.48 -1.67
N ALA A 71 -5.07 1.63 -1.62
CA ALA A 71 -6.25 1.81 -0.75
C ALA A 71 -7.24 0.66 -0.76
N PRO A 72 -7.65 0.12 -1.90
CA PRO A 72 -8.63 -0.95 -1.87
C PRO A 72 -8.16 -2.21 -1.13
N MET A 73 -6.84 -2.38 -1.00
CA MET A 73 -6.28 -3.55 -0.37
C MET A 73 -5.83 -3.29 1.05
N LEU A 74 -6.02 -2.08 1.57
CA LEU A 74 -5.58 -1.75 2.91
C LEU A 74 -6.75 -1.70 3.88
N SER A 75 -6.48 -1.91 5.15
CA SER A 75 -7.49 -1.70 6.19
C SER A 75 -7.78 -0.22 6.26
N LEU A 76 -8.88 0.18 6.87
CA LEU A 76 -9.20 1.58 7.03
C LEU A 76 -8.11 2.32 7.81
N GLU A 77 -7.56 1.67 8.81
CA GLU A 77 -6.50 2.27 9.59
C GLU A 77 -5.24 2.48 8.76
N SER A 78 -4.87 1.51 7.93
CA SER A 78 -3.68 1.63 7.11
C SER A 78 -3.84 2.68 6.01
N ARG A 79 -5.06 2.89 5.54
CA ARG A 79 -5.28 3.87 4.48
C ARG A 79 -5.04 5.29 4.93
N SER A 80 -5.27 5.56 6.19
CA SER A 80 -5.24 6.93 6.67
C SER A 80 -4.29 7.19 7.79
N GLU A 81 -3.47 6.20 8.15
CA GLU A 81 -2.58 6.41 9.25
C GLU A 81 -1.58 7.48 8.88
N SER A 82 -1.61 8.55 9.56
CA SER A 82 -0.72 9.63 9.30
C SER A 82 -0.68 10.53 10.50
N PRO A 83 0.21 10.31 11.35
CA PRO A 83 0.26 10.98 12.64
C PRO A 83 0.25 12.48 12.59
N ILE A 84 0.64 13.02 11.54
CA ILE A 84 0.66 14.37 11.56
C ILE A 84 -0.36 15.01 10.94
N VAL A 85 -1.17 14.43 10.43
CA VAL A 85 -2.13 15.02 9.79
C VAL A 85 -3.01 15.55 10.59
N GLN A 86 -2.98 16.39 11.05
CA GLN A 86 -3.89 17.00 11.69
C GLN A 86 -4.32 18.01 10.94
N PRO A 87 -5.29 17.97 10.39
CA PRO A 87 -5.84 18.88 9.61
C PRO A 87 -5.92 19.94 10.42
N ALA A 88 -5.22 20.43 10.54
CA ALA A 88 -5.25 21.49 11.05
C ALA A 88 -6.44 22.01 11.23
N GLY A 89 -6.83 21.65 11.46
CA GLY A 89 -7.94 22.34 11.58
C GLY A 89 -8.30 22.41 10.76
#